data_9e0246cefc600c66b3c92ed5f2bef974
#
_entry.id   9e0246cefc600c66b3c92ed5f2bef974
#
_cell.length_a   1.000
_cell.length_b   1.000
_cell.length_c   1.000
_cell.angle_alpha   90.00
_cell.angle_beta   90.00
_cell.angle_gamma   90.00
#
_symmetry.space_group_name_H-M   'P 1'
#
loop_
_entity.id
_entity.type
_entity.pdbx_description
1 polymer ?
#
loop_
_entity_poly.entity_id
_entity_poly.type
_entity_poly.pdbx_seq_one_letter_code
_entity_poly.pdbx_strand_id
1 'polypeptide(L)'
;MQARSRQFYIFVVILGSLSAFGPLSIDMYLPAFPAMAESLGVTQGRIEMSLASYFIGLSLGQLIYGPMTDRYGRKKPLYVGLALYILASVACALAVDSDQLIFFRLIQALGGCAGAVVSRAMVRDLFDHRESAQVYSALMLVMGLAPILAPLAGGYILLFFGWRAIFWVLAGL
;
A
#
# COMPACT_ATOMS: atom_id res chain seq x y z
N MET A 1 27.82 -19.95 -5.84
CA MET A 1 26.39 -20.26 -6.02
C MET A 1 25.50 -19.82 -4.83
N GLN A 2 25.88 -20.09 -3.56
CA GLN A 2 25.05 -19.75 -2.38
C GLN A 2 24.81 -18.24 -2.15
N ALA A 3 25.78 -17.36 -2.41
CA ALA A 3 25.63 -15.92 -2.21
C ALA A 3 24.60 -15.28 -3.18
N ARG A 4 24.56 -15.74 -4.42
CA ARG A 4 23.60 -15.27 -5.43
C ARG A 4 22.16 -15.67 -5.08
N SER A 5 21.97 -16.87 -4.50
CA SER A 5 20.64 -17.30 -4.06
C SER A 5 20.12 -16.48 -2.88
N ARG A 6 20.97 -16.11 -1.91
CA ARG A 6 20.58 -15.29 -0.76
C ARG A 6 20.15 -13.87 -1.17
N GLN A 7 20.92 -13.25 -2.07
CA GLN A 7 20.55 -11.93 -2.60
C GLN A 7 19.21 -11.96 -3.36
N PHE A 8 18.98 -12.99 -4.16
CA PHE A 8 17.71 -13.18 -4.86
C PHE A 8 16.52 -13.21 -3.88
N TYR A 9 16.57 -14.00 -2.82
CA TYR A 9 15.50 -14.07 -1.83
C TYR A 9 15.27 -12.73 -1.09
N ILE A 10 16.36 -12.02 -0.75
CA ILE A 10 16.24 -10.68 -0.14
C ILE A 10 15.50 -9.71 -1.07
N PHE A 11 15.85 -9.69 -2.34
CA PHE A 11 15.15 -8.84 -3.31
C PHE A 11 13.68 -9.24 -3.46
N VAL A 12 13.37 -10.53 -3.54
CA VAL A 12 11.97 -11.02 -3.62
C VAL A 12 11.16 -10.58 -2.40
N VAL A 13 11.73 -10.68 -1.20
CA VAL A 13 11.05 -10.24 0.03
C VAL A 13 10.81 -8.74 0.02
N ILE A 14 11.84 -7.93 -0.30
CA ILE A 14 11.71 -6.46 -0.34
C ILE A 14 10.67 -6.04 -1.40
N LEU A 15 10.76 -6.58 -2.62
CA LEU A 15 9.83 -6.24 -3.69
C LEU A 15 8.40 -6.73 -3.39
N GLY A 16 8.28 -7.89 -2.75
CA GLY A 16 7.01 -8.43 -2.27
C GLY A 16 6.37 -7.53 -1.22
N SER A 17 7.14 -7.11 -0.22
CA SER A 17 6.66 -6.16 0.80
C SER A 17 6.19 -4.84 0.19
N LEU A 18 6.98 -4.25 -0.72
CA LEU A 18 6.60 -3.03 -1.43
C LEU A 18 5.32 -3.20 -2.26
N SER A 19 5.11 -4.37 -2.86
CA SER A 19 3.90 -4.66 -3.65
C SER A 19 2.67 -4.91 -2.77
N ALA A 20 2.85 -5.30 -1.51
CA ALA A 20 1.77 -5.57 -0.56
C ALA A 20 1.09 -4.30 -0.01
N PHE A 21 1.74 -3.13 -0.08
CA PHE A 21 1.16 -1.88 0.45
C PHE A 21 -0.24 -1.59 -0.11
N GLY A 22 -0.46 -1.78 -1.40
CA GLY A 22 -1.75 -1.55 -2.03
C GLY A 22 -2.86 -2.44 -1.44
N PRO A 23 -2.76 -3.77 -1.57
CA PRO A 23 -3.73 -4.70 -0.99
C PRO A 23 -3.92 -4.52 0.52
N LEU A 24 -2.85 -4.39 1.30
CA LEU A 24 -2.95 -4.18 2.74
C LEU A 24 -3.72 -2.90 3.08
N SER A 25 -3.43 -1.80 2.38
CA SER A 25 -4.12 -0.52 2.60
C SER A 25 -5.59 -0.53 2.20
N ILE A 26 -5.99 -1.43 1.31
CA ILE A 26 -7.38 -1.57 0.87
C ILE A 26 -8.12 -2.53 1.81
N ASP A 27 -7.57 -3.73 1.99
CA ASP A 27 -8.32 -4.84 2.56
C ASP A 27 -8.33 -4.87 4.09
N MET A 28 -7.25 -4.38 4.76
CA MET A 28 -7.21 -4.29 6.23
C MET A 28 -8.25 -3.31 6.80
N TYR A 29 -8.64 -2.33 6.03
CA TYR A 29 -9.49 -1.26 6.50
C TYR A 29 -10.98 -1.50 6.19
N LEU A 30 -11.33 -2.42 5.27
CA LEU A 30 -12.72 -2.73 4.93
C LEU A 30 -13.59 -3.16 6.13
N PRO A 31 -13.14 -4.04 7.04
CA PRO A 31 -13.94 -4.44 8.20
C PRO A 31 -14.27 -3.29 9.15
N ALA A 32 -13.52 -2.18 9.08
CA ALA A 32 -13.68 -1.04 9.97
C ALA A 32 -14.74 -0.01 9.50
N PHE A 33 -15.33 -0.16 8.31
CA PHE A 33 -16.28 0.80 7.75
C PHE A 33 -17.44 1.14 8.70
N PRO A 34 -18.15 0.17 9.30
CA PRO A 34 -19.25 0.48 10.22
C PRO A 34 -18.76 1.28 11.44
N ALA A 35 -17.65 0.86 12.05
CA ALA A 35 -17.10 1.54 13.23
C ALA A 35 -16.60 2.95 12.92
N MET A 36 -16.06 3.17 11.71
CA MET A 36 -15.65 4.50 11.25
C MET A 36 -16.85 5.41 11.01
N ALA A 37 -17.91 4.88 10.38
CA ALA A 37 -19.15 5.62 10.14
C ALA A 37 -19.79 6.08 11.46
N GLU A 38 -19.88 5.19 12.44
CA GLU A 38 -20.36 5.51 13.77
C GLU A 38 -19.48 6.54 14.47
N SER A 39 -18.15 6.32 14.48
CA SER A 39 -17.18 7.20 15.15
C SER A 39 -17.13 8.61 14.57
N LEU A 40 -17.32 8.77 13.27
CA LEU A 40 -17.29 10.06 12.58
C LEU A 40 -18.69 10.67 12.37
N GLY A 41 -19.76 9.99 12.83
CA GLY A 41 -21.13 10.48 12.74
C GLY A 41 -21.66 10.62 11.31
N VAL A 42 -21.24 9.75 10.40
CA VAL A 42 -21.59 9.77 8.98
C VAL A 42 -22.16 8.44 8.51
N THR A 43 -22.75 8.42 7.31
CA THR A 43 -23.21 7.17 6.69
C THR A 43 -22.02 6.31 6.23
N GLN A 44 -22.21 4.99 6.16
CA GLN A 44 -21.20 4.08 5.64
C GLN A 44 -20.82 4.44 4.19
N GLY A 45 -21.77 4.84 3.34
CA GLY A 45 -21.50 5.30 1.98
C GLY A 45 -20.53 6.50 1.92
N ARG A 46 -20.52 7.36 2.96
CA ARG A 46 -19.52 8.44 3.04
C ARG A 46 -18.11 7.89 3.32
N ILE A 47 -17.99 6.85 4.13
CA ILE A 47 -16.71 6.18 4.36
C ILE A 47 -16.24 5.45 3.09
N GLU A 48 -17.14 4.84 2.34
CA GLU A 48 -16.82 4.18 1.06
C GLU A 48 -16.22 5.15 0.02
N MET A 49 -16.56 6.44 0.09
CA MET A 49 -15.92 7.48 -0.73
C MET A 49 -14.42 7.61 -0.46
N SER A 50 -13.95 7.29 0.75
CA SER A 50 -12.53 7.28 1.05
C SER A 50 -11.77 6.14 0.34
N LEU A 51 -12.45 5.02 0.09
CA LEU A 51 -11.92 3.93 -0.74
C LEU A 51 -11.89 4.34 -2.22
N ALA A 52 -12.94 4.98 -2.72
CA ALA A 52 -12.96 5.50 -4.09
C ALA A 52 -11.84 6.55 -4.32
N SER A 53 -11.65 7.45 -3.36
CA SER A 53 -10.56 8.43 -3.33
C SER A 53 -9.18 7.74 -3.38
N TYR A 54 -9.01 6.64 -2.63
CA TYR A 54 -7.80 5.84 -2.65
C TYR A 54 -7.51 5.27 -4.05
N PHE A 55 -8.51 4.71 -4.74
CA PHE A 55 -8.35 4.21 -6.11
C PHE A 55 -8.00 5.32 -7.11
N ILE A 56 -8.59 6.51 -6.95
CA ILE A 56 -8.21 7.68 -7.76
C ILE A 56 -6.73 8.03 -7.53
N GLY A 57 -6.30 8.07 -6.26
CA GLY A 57 -4.91 8.32 -5.89
C GLY A 57 -3.94 7.29 -6.47
N LEU A 58 -4.30 5.99 -6.44
CA LEU A 58 -3.52 4.92 -7.07
C LEU A 58 -3.37 5.12 -8.57
N SER A 59 -4.47 5.47 -9.26
CA SER A 59 -4.48 5.67 -10.71
C SER A 59 -3.60 6.87 -11.11
N LEU A 60 -3.74 7.99 -10.42
CA LEU A 60 -2.91 9.18 -10.63
C LEU A 60 -1.44 8.90 -10.31
N GLY A 61 -1.18 8.18 -9.22
CA GLY A 61 0.17 7.79 -8.83
C GLY A 61 0.87 6.95 -9.90
N GLN A 62 0.18 6.00 -10.53
CA GLN A 62 0.77 5.19 -11.61
C GLN A 62 1.20 6.04 -12.80
N LEU A 63 0.43 7.07 -13.17
CA LEU A 63 0.75 7.99 -14.25
C LEU A 63 1.98 8.86 -13.92
N ILE A 64 2.13 9.24 -12.65
CA ILE A 64 3.22 10.11 -12.19
C ILE A 64 4.51 9.32 -11.98
N TYR A 65 4.44 8.20 -11.24
CA TYR A 65 5.65 7.45 -10.87
C TYR A 65 6.30 6.71 -12.03
N GLY A 66 5.56 6.33 -13.09
CA GLY A 66 6.14 5.74 -14.28
C GLY A 66 7.26 6.61 -14.87
N PRO A 67 6.93 7.77 -15.44
CA PRO A 67 7.94 8.68 -16.01
C PRO A 67 8.95 9.20 -14.97
N MET A 68 8.53 9.38 -13.73
CA MET A 68 9.40 9.89 -12.66
C MET A 68 10.52 8.89 -12.32
N THR A 69 10.21 7.59 -12.28
CA THR A 69 11.21 6.56 -12.02
C THR A 69 12.19 6.39 -13.18
N ASP A 70 11.76 6.63 -14.40
CA ASP A 70 12.63 6.57 -15.57
C ASP A 70 13.59 7.77 -15.64
N ARG A 71 13.12 8.96 -15.21
CA ARG A 71 13.92 10.19 -15.24
C ARG A 71 14.88 10.34 -14.06
N TYR A 72 14.45 10.02 -12.84
CA TYR A 72 15.21 10.28 -11.60
C TYR A 72 15.79 9.02 -10.96
N GLY A 73 15.63 7.86 -11.62
CA GLY A 73 16.03 6.56 -11.10
C GLY A 73 15.03 6.01 -10.07
N ARG A 74 15.22 4.75 -9.66
CA ARG A 74 14.24 4.01 -8.84
C ARG A 74 14.18 4.46 -7.37
N LYS A 75 15.33 4.85 -6.80
CA LYS A 75 15.45 5.12 -5.35
C LYS A 75 14.74 6.41 -4.91
N LYS A 76 14.96 7.53 -5.61
CA LYS A 76 14.42 8.83 -5.20
C LYS A 76 12.88 8.84 -5.17
N PRO A 77 12.18 8.42 -6.25
CA PRO A 77 10.72 8.35 -6.24
C PRO A 77 10.18 7.39 -5.18
N LEU A 78 10.87 6.27 -4.91
CA LEU A 78 10.47 5.33 -3.88
C LEU A 78 10.50 5.97 -2.49
N TYR A 79 11.60 6.63 -2.11
CA TYR A 79 11.70 7.28 -0.81
C TYR A 79 10.67 8.40 -0.63
N VAL A 80 10.45 9.22 -1.66
CA VAL A 80 9.42 10.26 -1.63
C VAL A 80 8.03 9.64 -1.47
N GLY A 81 7.73 8.58 -2.22
CA GLY A 81 6.46 7.88 -2.11
C GLY A 81 6.23 7.24 -0.75
N LEU A 82 7.24 6.55 -0.20
CA LEU A 82 7.15 5.95 1.13
C LEU A 82 6.96 7.02 2.22
N ALA A 83 7.71 8.11 2.17
CA ALA A 83 7.53 9.21 3.12
C ALA A 83 6.11 9.80 3.04
N LEU A 84 5.60 10.02 1.82
CA LEU A 84 4.25 10.50 1.60
C LEU A 84 3.20 9.51 2.13
N TYR A 85 3.39 8.22 1.90
CA TYR A 85 2.51 7.16 2.39
C TYR A 85 2.46 7.13 3.92
N ILE A 86 3.63 7.18 4.59
CA ILE A 86 3.71 7.16 6.06
C ILE A 86 3.01 8.40 6.63
N LEU A 87 3.34 9.60 6.15
CA LEU A 87 2.74 10.84 6.63
C LEU A 87 1.22 10.86 6.42
N ALA A 88 0.74 10.42 5.26
CA ALA A 88 -0.68 10.33 4.99
C ALA A 88 -1.38 9.25 5.82
N SER A 89 -0.72 8.12 6.12
CA SER A 89 -1.27 7.10 7.02
C SER A 89 -1.45 7.64 8.43
N VAL A 90 -0.46 8.37 8.95
CA VAL A 90 -0.57 9.07 10.23
C VAL A 90 -1.72 10.09 10.20
N ALA A 91 -1.83 10.87 9.12
CA ALA A 91 -2.92 11.82 8.96
C ALA A 91 -4.30 11.14 8.92
N CYS A 92 -4.44 9.98 8.26
CA CYS A 92 -5.66 9.17 8.29
C CYS A 92 -6.01 8.71 9.72
N ALA A 93 -5.02 8.28 10.51
CA ALA A 93 -5.23 7.87 11.90
C ALA A 93 -5.71 9.04 12.78
N LEU A 94 -5.32 10.26 12.48
CA LEU A 94 -5.65 11.49 13.20
C LEU A 94 -6.88 12.22 12.65
N ALA A 95 -7.49 11.73 11.56
CA ALA A 95 -8.65 12.36 10.95
C ALA A 95 -9.81 12.50 11.94
N VAL A 96 -10.40 13.69 11.99
CA VAL A 96 -11.53 14.03 12.89
C VAL A 96 -12.86 14.06 12.17
N ASP A 97 -12.86 14.13 10.85
CA ASP A 97 -14.05 14.08 9.98
C ASP A 97 -13.80 13.24 8.72
N SER A 98 -14.90 12.92 8.02
CA SER A 98 -14.86 12.08 6.81
C SER A 98 -14.16 12.74 5.63
N ASP A 99 -14.19 14.08 5.52
CA ASP A 99 -13.60 14.80 4.40
C ASP A 99 -12.08 14.80 4.48
N GLN A 100 -11.54 14.99 5.70
CA GLN A 100 -10.12 14.82 5.95
C GLN A 100 -9.67 13.39 5.64
N LEU A 101 -10.45 12.39 6.08
CA LEU A 101 -10.12 11.01 5.79
C LEU A 101 -10.09 10.73 4.29
N ILE A 102 -11.11 11.19 3.53
CA ILE A 102 -11.18 11.04 2.07
C ILE A 102 -9.96 11.69 1.41
N PHE A 103 -9.60 12.89 1.84
CA PHE A 103 -8.44 13.61 1.29
C PHE A 103 -7.11 12.89 1.62
N PHE A 104 -6.91 12.49 2.87
CA PHE A 104 -5.67 11.81 3.27
C PHE A 104 -5.54 10.43 2.63
N ARG A 105 -6.64 9.73 2.37
CA ARG A 105 -6.64 8.46 1.63
C ARG A 105 -6.16 8.63 0.19
N LEU A 106 -6.52 9.72 -0.48
CA LEU A 106 -5.99 10.05 -1.80
C LEU A 106 -4.48 10.24 -1.77
N ILE A 107 -3.98 11.02 -0.80
CA ILE A 107 -2.53 11.26 -0.64
C ILE A 107 -1.78 9.98 -0.27
N GLN A 108 -2.36 9.16 0.60
CA GLN A 108 -1.80 7.86 0.99
C GLN A 108 -1.63 6.94 -0.22
N ALA A 109 -2.65 6.89 -1.09
CA ALA A 109 -2.60 6.08 -2.31
C ALA A 109 -1.57 6.57 -3.31
N LEU A 110 -1.44 7.90 -3.48
CA LEU A 110 -0.37 8.50 -4.27
C LEU A 110 0.99 8.01 -3.78
N GLY A 111 1.25 8.06 -2.47
CA GLY A 111 2.50 7.57 -1.89
C GLY A 111 2.69 6.06 -2.05
N GLY A 112 1.68 5.27 -1.73
CA GLY A 112 1.72 3.79 -1.76
C GLY A 112 1.92 3.21 -3.16
N CYS A 113 1.47 3.92 -4.19
CA CYS A 113 1.67 3.53 -5.59
C CYS A 113 3.16 3.40 -5.97
N ALA A 114 4.05 4.20 -5.36
CA ALA A 114 5.48 4.16 -5.63
C ALA A 114 6.07 2.76 -5.43
N GLY A 115 5.69 2.06 -4.36
CA GLY A 115 6.16 0.70 -4.07
C GLY A 115 5.86 -0.27 -5.21
N ALA A 116 4.62 -0.32 -5.67
CA ALA A 116 4.19 -1.23 -6.73
C ALA A 116 4.82 -0.89 -8.10
N VAL A 117 4.95 0.40 -8.44
CA VAL A 117 5.56 0.84 -9.71
C VAL A 117 7.05 0.55 -9.72
N VAL A 118 7.76 0.91 -8.63
CA VAL A 118 9.20 0.69 -8.51
C VAL A 118 9.53 -0.79 -8.47
N SER A 119 8.76 -1.61 -7.75
CA SER A 119 8.99 -3.07 -7.69
C SER A 119 8.96 -3.69 -9.08
N ARG A 120 7.94 -3.37 -9.88
CA ARG A 120 7.84 -3.88 -11.27
C ARG A 120 8.98 -3.40 -12.15
N ALA A 121 9.39 -2.15 -12.01
CA ALA A 121 10.52 -1.60 -12.77
C ALA A 121 11.85 -2.28 -12.37
N MET A 122 12.08 -2.49 -11.06
CA MET A 122 13.29 -3.16 -10.57
C MET A 122 13.37 -4.62 -11.00
N VAL A 123 12.25 -5.36 -11.06
CA VAL A 123 12.25 -6.73 -11.58
C VAL A 123 12.77 -6.75 -13.01
N ARG A 124 12.29 -5.85 -13.85
CA ARG A 124 12.71 -5.74 -15.25
C ARG A 124 14.18 -5.33 -15.41
N ASP A 125 14.70 -4.49 -14.48
CA ASP A 125 16.05 -3.94 -14.58
C ASP A 125 17.13 -4.89 -14.01
N LEU A 126 16.78 -5.75 -13.05
CA LEU A 126 17.73 -6.54 -12.27
C LEU A 126 17.78 -8.03 -12.61
N PHE A 127 16.73 -8.56 -13.23
CA PHE A 127 16.58 -9.99 -13.46
C PHE A 127 16.47 -10.31 -14.96
N ASP A 128 17.03 -11.47 -15.34
CA ASP A 128 16.82 -12.00 -16.68
C ASP A 128 15.37 -12.50 -16.87
N HIS A 129 15.03 -12.94 -18.08
CA HIS A 129 13.67 -13.37 -18.45
C HIS A 129 13.15 -14.52 -17.56
N ARG A 130 14.02 -15.46 -17.18
CA ARG A 130 13.65 -16.63 -16.38
C ARG A 130 13.53 -16.28 -14.92
N GLU A 131 14.46 -15.50 -14.38
CA GLU A 131 14.46 -15.00 -13.01
C GLU A 131 13.27 -14.05 -12.81
N SER A 132 12.98 -13.16 -13.75
CA SER A 132 11.82 -12.26 -13.72
C SER A 132 10.50 -13.01 -13.60
N ALA A 133 10.32 -14.12 -14.33
CA ALA A 133 9.13 -14.94 -14.22
C ALA A 133 8.96 -15.52 -12.79
N GLN A 134 10.04 -15.95 -12.16
CA GLN A 134 10.01 -16.47 -10.78
C GLN A 134 9.67 -15.36 -9.78
N VAL A 135 10.27 -14.18 -9.92
CA VAL A 135 9.97 -13.03 -9.06
C VAL A 135 8.52 -12.60 -9.21
N TYR A 136 8.02 -12.47 -10.44
CA TYR A 136 6.60 -12.13 -10.67
C TYR A 136 5.64 -13.17 -10.09
N SER A 137 5.96 -14.46 -10.18
CA SER A 137 5.16 -15.52 -9.54
C SER A 137 5.10 -15.34 -8.02
N ALA A 138 6.23 -15.01 -7.38
CA ALA A 138 6.26 -14.71 -5.95
C ALA A 138 5.46 -13.44 -5.59
N LEU A 139 5.58 -12.36 -6.40
CA LEU A 139 4.79 -11.15 -6.21
C LEU A 139 3.28 -11.42 -6.37
N MET A 140 2.88 -12.23 -7.35
CA MET A 140 1.48 -12.63 -7.54
C MET A 140 0.95 -13.46 -6.35
N LEU A 141 1.79 -14.31 -5.75
CA LEU A 141 1.43 -15.06 -4.55
C LEU A 141 1.17 -14.10 -3.36
N VAL A 142 2.02 -13.10 -3.16
CA VAL A 142 1.81 -12.06 -2.15
C VAL A 142 0.51 -11.29 -2.43
N MET A 143 0.29 -10.86 -3.67
CA MET A 143 -0.93 -10.14 -4.07
C MET A 143 -2.21 -10.99 -3.94
N GLY A 144 -2.11 -12.30 -4.08
CA GLY A 144 -3.24 -13.23 -3.89
C GLY A 144 -3.52 -13.55 -2.41
N LEU A 145 -2.48 -13.63 -1.57
CA LEU A 145 -2.64 -13.90 -0.14
C LEU A 145 -3.02 -12.66 0.67
N ALA A 146 -2.54 -11.48 0.28
CA ALA A 146 -2.81 -10.25 1.00
C ALA A 146 -4.32 -9.97 1.16
N PRO A 147 -5.19 -10.07 0.14
CA PRO A 147 -6.64 -9.87 0.29
C PRO A 147 -7.32 -10.90 1.22
N ILE A 148 -6.72 -12.04 1.46
CA ILE A 148 -7.25 -13.05 2.38
C ILE A 148 -6.84 -12.72 3.83
N LEU A 149 -5.57 -12.38 4.02
CA LEU A 149 -5.00 -12.15 5.34
C LEU A 149 -5.28 -10.74 5.88
N ALA A 150 -5.34 -9.74 5.01
CA ALA A 150 -5.49 -8.35 5.39
C ALA A 150 -6.82 -8.07 6.12
N PRO A 151 -8.00 -8.53 5.66
CA PRO A 151 -9.25 -8.33 6.40
C PRO A 151 -9.24 -9.01 7.78
N LEU A 152 -8.62 -10.18 7.89
CA LEU A 152 -8.50 -10.88 9.18
C LEU A 152 -7.63 -10.08 10.15
N ALA A 153 -6.48 -9.61 9.69
CA ALA A 153 -5.60 -8.76 10.48
C ALA A 153 -6.29 -7.44 10.85
N GLY A 154 -6.98 -6.81 9.90
CA GLY A 154 -7.73 -5.58 10.11
C GLY A 154 -8.88 -5.75 11.10
N GLY A 155 -9.64 -6.83 11.00
CA GLY A 155 -10.71 -7.18 11.94
C GLY A 155 -10.17 -7.41 13.35
N TYR A 156 -9.04 -8.11 13.49
CA TYR A 156 -8.38 -8.31 14.77
C TYR A 156 -7.91 -6.99 15.40
N ILE A 157 -7.24 -6.14 14.62
CA ILE A 157 -6.80 -4.81 15.09
C ILE A 157 -8.00 -3.96 15.49
N LEU A 158 -9.09 -3.98 14.72
CA LEU A 158 -10.31 -3.25 15.00
C LEU A 158 -10.90 -3.63 16.37
N LEU A 159 -10.97 -4.93 16.66
CA LEU A 159 -11.56 -5.45 17.91
C LEU A 159 -10.82 -4.99 19.16
N PHE A 160 -9.48 -4.94 19.13
CA PHE A 160 -8.67 -4.65 20.31
C PHE A 160 -8.20 -3.20 20.42
N PHE A 161 -8.00 -2.53 19.27
CA PHE A 161 -7.34 -1.22 19.24
C PHE A 161 -8.14 -0.15 18.49
N GLY A 162 -9.27 -0.52 17.89
CA GLY A 162 -10.11 0.39 17.11
C GLY A 162 -9.56 0.68 15.70
N TRP A 163 -10.38 1.37 14.89
CA TRP A 163 -10.09 1.57 13.48
C TRP A 163 -8.85 2.45 13.20
N ARG A 164 -8.54 3.39 14.06
CA ARG A 164 -7.37 4.27 13.93
C ARG A 164 -6.06 3.50 14.00
N ALA A 165 -6.01 2.42 14.77
CA ALA A 165 -4.83 1.57 14.89
C ALA A 165 -4.45 0.89 13.57
N ILE A 166 -5.40 0.64 12.67
CA ILE A 166 -5.12 0.09 11.34
C ILE A 166 -4.18 1.03 10.57
N PHE A 167 -4.44 2.34 10.60
CA PHE A 167 -3.59 3.33 9.92
C PHE A 167 -2.23 3.49 10.60
N TRP A 168 -2.13 3.34 11.91
CA TRP A 168 -0.84 3.30 12.60
C TRP A 168 -0.01 2.07 12.21
N VAL A 169 -0.63 0.91 12.07
CA VAL A 169 0.03 -0.30 11.56
C VAL A 169 0.51 -0.07 10.12
N LEU A 170 -0.34 0.50 9.25
CA LEU A 170 0.03 0.83 7.88
C LEU A 170 1.18 1.84 7.79
N ALA A 171 1.27 2.78 8.73
CA ALA A 171 2.38 3.74 8.80
C ALA A 171 3.70 3.09 9.27
N GLY A 172 3.62 1.99 10.01
CA GLY A 172 4.77 1.26 10.55
C GLY A 172 5.31 0.13 9.65
N LEU A 173 4.59 -0.20 8.56
CA LEU A 173 5.03 -1.21 7.59
C LEU A 173 6.15 -0.68 6.69
#